data_11dea5d2d392fdd79b331c2c36578b6c
#
_entry.id   11dea5d2d392fdd79b331c2c36578b6c
#
_cell.length_a   1.000
_cell.length_b   1.000
_cell.length_c   1.000
_cell.angle_alpha   90.00
_cell.angle_beta   90.00
_cell.angle_gamma   90.00
#
_symmetry.space_group_name_H-M   'P 1'
#
loop_
_entity.id
_entity.type
_entity.pdbx_description
1 polymer ?
#
loop_
_entity_poly.entity_id
_entity_poly.type
_entity_poly.pdbx_seq_one_letter_code
_entity_poly.pdbx_strand_id
1 'polypeptide(L)'
;MCSSDLTPQGRPFRQAVARRLARARHLVFVCGHYEGIDERVRAAADEELSIGDYVLTNGTLPAAVVVDAVVRLLPGVLGGGEEATASESFAGGGGLEFPQYTRPPVFRGMRVPAVLQGGDHAAIAAWRRRAALDRTARRRPDLLAGGAAGGQDSDGAEEEQ
;
A
#
# COMPACT_ATOMS: atom_id res chain seq x y z
N MET A 1 -21.64 -0.66 -1.74
CA MET A 1 -21.17 -1.40 -0.56
C MET A 1 -20.17 -2.41 -1.09
N CYS A 2 -19.07 -2.60 -0.40
CA CYS A 2 -18.10 -3.64 -0.77
C CYS A 2 -17.89 -4.50 0.47
N SER A 3 -18.09 -5.80 0.34
CA SER A 3 -17.88 -6.80 1.39
C SER A 3 -16.65 -7.62 1.06
N SER A 4 -15.72 -7.75 2.02
CA SER A 4 -14.46 -8.46 1.82
C SER A 4 -14.27 -9.50 2.92
N ASP A 5 -14.04 -10.75 2.53
CA ASP A 5 -13.54 -11.80 3.41
C ASP A 5 -12.01 -11.72 3.52
N LEU A 6 -11.49 -11.87 4.72
CA LEU A 6 -10.05 -11.81 5.01
C LEU A 6 -9.50 -13.20 5.25
N THR A 7 -8.87 -13.76 4.25
CA THR A 7 -8.49 -15.16 4.17
C THR A 7 -7.13 -15.35 3.49
N PRO A 8 -6.32 -16.37 3.88
CA PRO A 8 -5.05 -16.66 3.22
C PRO A 8 -5.18 -16.99 1.73
N GLN A 9 -6.33 -17.49 1.27
CA GLN A 9 -6.57 -17.83 -0.14
C GLN A 9 -6.99 -16.63 -1.00
N GLY A 10 -7.27 -15.47 -0.37
CA GLY A 10 -7.73 -14.27 -1.06
C GLY A 10 -6.66 -13.63 -1.93
N ARG A 11 -7.10 -12.71 -2.78
CA ARG A 11 -6.19 -11.90 -3.59
C ARG A 11 -5.24 -11.07 -2.71
N PRO A 12 -3.92 -11.00 -3.03
CA PRO A 12 -2.98 -10.21 -2.25
C PRO A 12 -3.38 -8.73 -2.12
N PHE A 13 -3.51 -8.26 -0.90
CA PHE A 13 -3.76 -6.87 -0.59
C PHE A 13 -2.50 -6.02 -0.89
N ARG A 14 -2.65 -5.05 -1.76
CA ARG A 14 -1.58 -4.13 -2.19
C ARG A 14 -2.08 -2.70 -2.14
N GLN A 15 -1.17 -1.72 -2.26
CA GLN A 15 -1.51 -0.30 -2.23
C GLN A 15 -2.57 0.09 -3.29
N ALA A 16 -2.57 -0.53 -4.46
CA ALA A 16 -3.59 -0.30 -5.48
C ALA A 16 -5.00 -0.71 -4.99
N VAL A 17 -5.09 -1.84 -4.28
CA VAL A 17 -6.35 -2.30 -3.66
C VAL A 17 -6.80 -1.33 -2.58
N ALA A 18 -5.88 -0.85 -1.72
CA ALA A 18 -6.21 0.16 -0.71
C ALA A 18 -6.78 1.44 -1.34
N ARG A 19 -6.18 1.93 -2.45
CA ARG A 19 -6.69 3.09 -3.19
C ARG A 19 -8.07 2.85 -3.80
N ARG A 20 -8.34 1.66 -4.31
CA ARG A 20 -9.66 1.28 -4.83
C ARG A 20 -10.69 1.26 -3.70
N LEU A 21 -10.38 0.60 -2.58
CA LEU A 21 -11.27 0.51 -1.43
C LEU A 21 -11.55 1.88 -0.78
N ALA A 22 -10.58 2.80 -0.80
CA ALA A 22 -10.77 4.17 -0.29
C ALA A 22 -11.84 4.96 -1.05
N ARG A 23 -12.26 4.52 -2.25
CA ARG A 23 -13.35 5.13 -3.02
C ARG A 23 -14.73 4.54 -2.67
N ALA A 24 -14.78 3.43 -1.95
CA ALA A 24 -16.03 2.79 -1.57
C ALA A 24 -16.76 3.61 -0.52
N ARG A 25 -18.08 3.76 -0.65
CA ARG A 25 -18.92 4.48 0.32
C ARG A 25 -19.07 3.72 1.65
N HIS A 26 -19.05 2.40 1.60
CA HIS A 26 -19.11 1.52 2.75
C HIS A 26 -18.23 0.30 2.50
N LEU A 27 -17.48 -0.11 3.50
CA LEU A 27 -16.71 -1.34 3.53
C LEU A 27 -17.22 -2.22 4.67
N VAL A 28 -17.46 -3.49 4.38
CA VAL A 28 -17.82 -4.50 5.36
C VAL A 28 -16.73 -5.57 5.34
N PHE A 29 -16.08 -5.82 6.46
CA PHE A 29 -15.09 -6.88 6.59
C PHE A 29 -15.70 -8.07 7.31
N VAL A 30 -15.67 -9.23 6.68
CA VAL A 30 -16.06 -10.50 7.31
C VAL A 30 -14.80 -11.10 7.93
N CYS A 31 -14.82 -11.29 9.25
CA CYS A 31 -13.67 -11.74 10.03
C CYS A 31 -13.98 -13.12 10.63
N GLY A 32 -13.54 -14.16 9.96
CA GLY A 32 -13.72 -15.54 10.45
C GLY A 32 -12.89 -15.83 11.71
N HIS A 33 -13.40 -16.74 12.52
CA HIS A 33 -12.70 -17.37 13.64
C HIS A 33 -12.50 -18.86 13.37
N TYR A 34 -11.55 -19.48 14.07
CA TYR A 34 -11.25 -20.91 14.01
C TYR A 34 -10.85 -21.37 12.60
N GLU A 35 -11.53 -22.34 12.04
CA GLU A 35 -11.23 -22.99 10.75
C GLU A 35 -11.67 -22.16 9.52
N GLY A 36 -12.29 -20.99 9.72
CA GLY A 36 -12.73 -20.11 8.64
C GLY A 36 -14.23 -19.86 8.63
N ILE A 37 -14.76 -19.53 7.45
CA ILE A 37 -16.16 -19.17 7.23
C ILE A 37 -16.80 -20.24 6.34
N ASP A 38 -18.08 -20.50 6.56
CA ASP A 38 -18.87 -21.38 5.66
C ASP A 38 -18.74 -20.88 4.21
N GLU A 39 -18.43 -21.78 3.29
CA GLU A 39 -18.19 -21.48 1.88
C GLU A 39 -19.38 -20.77 1.22
N ARG A 40 -20.59 -21.06 1.67
CA ARG A 40 -21.82 -20.41 1.17
C ARG A 40 -21.92 -18.95 1.62
N VAL A 41 -21.36 -18.59 2.77
CA VAL A 41 -21.26 -17.19 3.26
C VAL A 41 -20.19 -16.46 2.48
N ARG A 42 -19.07 -17.13 2.19
CA ARG A 42 -17.98 -16.61 1.39
C ARG A 42 -18.41 -16.22 -0.02
N ALA A 43 -19.26 -17.05 -0.65
CA ALA A 43 -19.84 -16.76 -1.95
C ALA A 43 -20.72 -15.50 -2.01
N ALA A 44 -21.11 -14.95 -0.84
CA ALA A 44 -21.86 -13.69 -0.75
C ALA A 44 -20.93 -12.46 -0.55
N ALA A 45 -19.63 -12.65 -0.38
CA ALA A 45 -18.65 -11.56 -0.32
C ALA A 45 -18.31 -11.08 -1.74
N ASP A 46 -18.13 -9.77 -1.91
CA ASP A 46 -17.72 -9.20 -3.21
C ASP A 46 -16.27 -9.56 -3.56
N GLU A 47 -15.41 -9.76 -2.54
CA GLU A 47 -14.02 -10.17 -2.76
C GLU A 47 -13.42 -10.87 -1.54
N GLU A 48 -12.35 -11.62 -1.79
CA GLU A 48 -11.50 -12.22 -0.77
C GLU A 48 -10.12 -11.57 -0.81
N LEU A 49 -9.59 -11.17 0.35
CA LEU A 49 -8.31 -10.48 0.46
C LEU A 49 -7.36 -11.23 1.40
N SER A 50 -6.10 -11.34 0.99
CA SER A 50 -4.99 -11.84 1.80
C SER A 50 -3.99 -10.74 2.10
N ILE A 51 -3.53 -10.64 3.34
CA ILE A 51 -2.45 -9.71 3.72
C ILE A 51 -1.06 -10.36 3.65
N GLY A 52 -0.96 -11.61 3.22
CA GLY A 52 0.31 -12.34 3.04
C GLY A 52 0.19 -13.85 3.22
N ASP A 53 1.26 -14.55 2.87
CA ASP A 53 1.33 -16.01 2.85
C ASP A 53 1.67 -16.56 4.26
N TYR A 54 0.78 -16.32 5.22
CA TYR A 54 0.88 -16.81 6.59
C TYR A 54 -0.51 -16.90 7.21
N VAL A 55 -0.63 -17.71 8.24
CA VAL A 55 -1.91 -17.95 8.94
C VAL A 55 -1.95 -17.16 10.24
N LEU A 56 -3.07 -16.51 10.49
CA LEU A 56 -3.38 -15.81 11.75
C LEU A 56 -4.54 -16.50 12.47
N THR A 57 -4.70 -16.22 13.76
CA THR A 57 -5.75 -16.85 14.60
C THR A 57 -7.17 -16.44 14.21
N ASN A 58 -7.34 -15.29 13.57
CA ASN A 58 -8.65 -14.77 13.12
C ASN A 58 -8.47 -13.61 12.13
N GLY A 59 -9.57 -13.16 11.50
CA GLY A 59 -9.60 -12.07 10.53
C GLY A 59 -9.52 -10.65 11.10
N THR A 60 -9.52 -10.47 12.43
CA THR A 60 -9.56 -9.12 13.04
C THR A 60 -8.29 -8.31 12.79
N LEU A 61 -7.12 -8.93 12.94
CA LEU A 61 -5.84 -8.25 12.66
C LEU A 61 -5.68 -7.91 11.18
N PRO A 62 -5.95 -8.81 10.23
CA PRO A 62 -6.01 -8.46 8.81
C PRO A 62 -6.95 -7.29 8.52
N ALA A 63 -8.16 -7.27 9.11
CA ALA A 63 -9.10 -6.17 8.96
C ALA A 63 -8.50 -4.85 9.45
N ALA A 64 -7.85 -4.84 10.61
CA ALA A 64 -7.20 -3.64 11.14
C ALA A 64 -6.10 -3.12 10.20
N VAL A 65 -5.29 -4.02 9.60
CA VAL A 65 -4.26 -3.65 8.62
C VAL A 65 -4.88 -3.02 7.38
N VAL A 66 -5.94 -3.62 6.84
CA VAL A 66 -6.63 -3.09 5.66
C VAL A 66 -7.30 -1.75 5.97
N VAL A 67 -7.98 -1.63 7.11
CA VAL A 67 -8.62 -0.37 7.56
C VAL A 67 -7.59 0.74 7.70
N ASP A 68 -6.46 0.51 8.36
CA ASP A 68 -5.39 1.51 8.51
C ASP A 68 -4.87 1.96 7.15
N ALA A 69 -4.54 1.01 6.27
CA ALA A 69 -4.03 1.30 4.93
C ALA A 69 -5.04 2.09 4.06
N VAL A 70 -6.34 1.88 4.25
CA VAL A 70 -7.41 2.56 3.50
C VAL A 70 -7.71 3.93 4.09
N VAL A 71 -7.92 4.01 5.41
CA VAL A 71 -8.38 5.23 6.09
C VAL A 71 -7.37 6.36 5.95
N ARG A 72 -6.07 6.07 6.01
CA ARG A 72 -5.01 7.07 5.80
C ARG A 72 -5.00 7.70 4.40
N LEU A 73 -5.70 7.11 3.43
CA LEU A 73 -5.86 7.65 2.07
C LEU A 73 -7.08 8.57 1.93
N LEU A 74 -7.93 8.65 2.94
CA LEU A 74 -9.11 9.52 2.93
C LEU A 74 -8.68 10.99 3.13
N PRO A 75 -9.34 11.94 2.45
CA PRO A 75 -9.07 13.35 2.63
C PRO A 75 -9.20 13.78 4.10
N GLY A 76 -8.25 14.56 4.58
CA GLY A 76 -8.28 15.13 5.94
C GLY A 76 -7.85 14.18 7.06
N VAL A 77 -7.53 12.93 6.81
CA VAL A 77 -7.05 11.98 7.84
C VAL A 77 -5.59 12.24 8.19
N LEU A 78 -4.74 12.46 7.20
CA LEU A 78 -3.34 12.81 7.43
C LEU A 78 -3.12 14.32 7.40
N GLY A 79 -2.35 14.84 8.36
CA GLY A 79 -2.11 16.27 8.53
C GLY A 79 -1.36 16.97 7.38
N GLY A 80 -0.76 16.22 6.45
CA GLY A 80 -0.04 16.74 5.28
C GLY A 80 -0.88 16.80 4.00
N GLY A 81 -2.19 16.50 4.06
CA GLY A 81 -3.05 16.43 2.90
C GLY A 81 -2.63 15.36 1.88
N GLU A 82 -3.01 15.54 0.62
CA GLU A 82 -2.68 14.60 -0.47
C GLU A 82 -1.17 14.49 -0.73
N GLU A 83 -0.41 15.53 -0.42
CA GLU A 83 1.05 15.53 -0.58
C GLU A 83 1.75 14.54 0.36
N ALA A 84 1.15 14.23 1.52
CA ALA A 84 1.71 13.31 2.50
C ALA A 84 1.89 11.89 1.93
N THR A 85 1.00 11.47 1.03
CA THR A 85 1.02 10.14 0.43
C THR A 85 1.65 10.10 -0.96
N ALA A 86 1.89 11.25 -1.58
CA ALA A 86 2.35 11.35 -2.97
C ALA A 86 3.77 10.80 -3.20
N SER A 87 4.65 10.86 -2.19
CA SER A 87 6.06 10.45 -2.27
C SER A 87 6.39 9.20 -1.45
N GLU A 88 5.41 8.54 -0.87
CA GLU A 88 5.58 7.31 -0.09
C GLU A 88 5.90 6.10 -0.96
N SER A 89 6.37 5.02 -0.31
CA SER A 89 6.52 3.73 -0.97
C SER A 89 5.21 3.28 -1.62
N PHE A 90 5.31 2.72 -2.82
CA PHE A 90 4.18 2.29 -3.67
C PHE A 90 3.27 3.43 -4.19
N ALA A 91 3.66 4.69 -4.02
CA ALA A 91 3.04 5.81 -4.71
C ALA A 91 3.56 5.92 -6.16
N GLY A 92 2.83 6.61 -7.03
CA GLY A 92 3.26 6.92 -8.40
C GLY A 92 3.75 5.70 -9.19
N GLY A 93 5.01 5.52 -9.36
CA GLY A 93 5.61 4.40 -10.11
C GLY A 93 5.77 3.08 -9.35
N GLY A 94 5.21 2.93 -8.12
CA GLY A 94 5.20 1.66 -7.38
C GLY A 94 6.50 1.31 -6.65
N GLY A 95 7.52 2.16 -6.69
CA GLY A 95 8.81 1.94 -6.03
C GLY A 95 8.80 2.19 -4.52
N LEU A 96 9.96 2.04 -3.89
CA LEU A 96 10.18 2.43 -2.49
C LEU A 96 10.51 3.92 -2.39
N GLU A 97 10.15 4.53 -1.28
CA GLU A 97 10.56 5.91 -0.98
C GLU A 97 12.07 6.03 -0.70
N PHE A 98 12.56 7.26 -0.76
CA PHE A 98 13.95 7.61 -0.41
C PHE A 98 14.21 7.45 1.09
N PRO A 99 15.52 7.31 1.51
CA PRO A 99 15.86 7.23 2.93
C PRO A 99 15.53 8.53 3.67
N GLN A 100 14.86 8.40 4.80
CA GLN A 100 14.55 9.50 5.70
C GLN A 100 15.70 9.70 6.71
N TYR A 101 15.96 10.96 7.07
CA TYR A 101 16.95 11.35 8.06
C TYR A 101 16.33 12.31 9.07
N THR A 102 16.73 12.17 10.34
CA THR A 102 16.30 13.02 11.45
C THR A 102 17.53 13.69 12.08
N ARG A 103 17.31 14.61 13.00
CA ARG A 103 18.38 15.19 13.84
C ARG A 103 18.92 14.14 14.83
N PRO A 104 20.20 14.23 15.22
CA PRO A 104 21.22 15.19 14.82
C PRO A 104 21.83 14.87 13.44
N PRO A 105 22.58 15.83 12.80
CA PRO A 105 23.18 15.64 11.48
C PRO A 105 24.29 14.59 11.46
N VAL A 106 24.82 14.21 12.61
CA VAL A 106 25.75 13.09 12.77
C VAL A 106 25.29 12.22 13.92
N PHE A 107 25.10 10.94 13.67
CA PHE A 107 24.75 9.96 14.69
C PHE A 107 25.65 8.73 14.57
N ARG A 108 26.39 8.39 15.61
CA ARG A 108 27.35 7.27 15.66
C ARG A 108 28.31 7.24 14.46
N GLY A 109 28.87 8.41 14.10
CA GLY A 109 29.76 8.55 12.97
C GLY A 109 29.10 8.61 11.59
N MET A 110 27.82 8.28 11.48
CA MET A 110 27.05 8.36 10.24
C MET A 110 26.51 9.77 10.04
N ARG A 111 26.74 10.32 8.83
CA ARG A 111 26.33 11.69 8.50
C ARG A 111 25.07 11.69 7.62
N VAL A 112 24.20 12.67 7.85
CA VAL A 112 23.16 13.03 6.90
C VAL A 112 23.83 13.52 5.60
N PRO A 113 23.40 13.11 4.41
CA PRO A 113 23.93 13.61 3.15
C PRO A 113 23.90 15.13 3.08
N ALA A 114 25.02 15.74 2.67
CA ALA A 114 25.18 17.21 2.66
C ALA A 114 24.10 17.92 1.82
N VAL A 115 23.67 17.31 0.70
CA VAL A 115 22.61 17.84 -0.16
C VAL A 115 21.29 18.06 0.59
N LEU A 116 20.99 17.22 1.59
CA LEU A 116 19.75 17.34 2.38
C LEU A 116 19.82 18.43 3.46
N GLN A 117 21.02 18.96 3.73
CA GLN A 117 21.24 20.02 4.71
C GLN A 117 21.32 21.40 4.06
N GLY A 118 21.33 21.46 2.73
CA GLY A 118 21.31 22.69 1.95
C GLY A 118 19.90 23.21 1.69
N GLY A 119 19.79 24.44 1.19
CA GLY A 119 18.53 25.07 0.80
C GLY A 119 18.13 24.83 -0.66
N ASP A 120 18.89 24.03 -1.43
CA ASP A 120 18.61 23.77 -2.85
C ASP A 120 17.55 22.68 -2.99
N HIS A 121 16.29 23.09 -3.12
CA HIS A 121 15.16 22.19 -3.28
C HIS A 121 15.24 21.33 -4.54
N ALA A 122 15.83 21.84 -5.63
CA ALA A 122 15.97 21.08 -6.87
C ALA A 122 16.99 19.94 -6.70
N ALA A 123 18.15 20.22 -6.10
CA ALA A 123 19.15 19.22 -5.79
C ALA A 123 18.63 18.17 -4.78
N ILE A 124 17.88 18.58 -3.76
CA ILE A 124 17.24 17.70 -2.80
C ILE A 124 16.25 16.76 -3.52
N ALA A 125 15.40 17.31 -4.38
CA ALA A 125 14.42 16.51 -5.12
C ALA A 125 15.10 15.50 -6.08
N ALA A 126 16.16 15.91 -6.76
CA ALA A 126 16.93 15.03 -7.64
C ALA A 126 17.61 13.90 -6.84
N TRP A 127 18.19 14.21 -5.70
CA TRP A 127 18.79 13.22 -4.81
C TRP A 127 17.75 12.22 -4.29
N ARG A 128 16.59 12.69 -3.85
CA ARG A 128 15.49 11.84 -3.36
C ARG A 128 15.04 10.85 -4.41
N ARG A 129 14.81 11.32 -5.65
CA ARG A 129 14.42 10.43 -6.77
C ARG A 129 15.46 9.35 -7.03
N ARG A 130 16.75 9.73 -7.09
CA ARG A 130 17.84 8.77 -7.32
C ARG A 130 17.95 7.77 -6.17
N ALA A 131 17.92 8.23 -4.93
CA ALA A 131 18.00 7.36 -3.75
C ALA A 131 16.81 6.38 -3.64
N ALA A 132 15.61 6.80 -4.04
CA ALA A 132 14.44 5.94 -4.14
C ALA A 132 14.63 4.82 -5.18
N LEU A 133 15.09 5.15 -6.38
CA LEU A 133 15.38 4.19 -7.44
C LEU A 133 16.47 3.20 -7.03
N ASP A 134 17.60 3.68 -6.49
CA ASP A 134 18.70 2.85 -6.02
C ASP A 134 18.27 1.92 -4.87
N ARG A 135 17.40 2.39 -3.99
CA ARG A 135 16.83 1.57 -2.91
C ARG A 135 15.90 0.51 -3.46
N THR A 136 15.03 0.86 -4.39
CA THR A 136 14.09 -0.07 -5.02
C THR A 136 14.85 -1.16 -5.77
N ALA A 137 15.83 -0.79 -6.59
CA ALA A 137 16.64 -1.75 -7.35
C ALA A 137 17.35 -2.77 -6.46
N ARG A 138 17.84 -2.33 -5.30
CA ARG A 138 18.57 -3.22 -4.37
C ARG A 138 17.67 -4.07 -3.49
N ARG A 139 16.51 -3.56 -3.04
CA ARG A 139 15.70 -4.21 -2.02
C ARG A 139 14.44 -4.86 -2.55
N ARG A 140 13.89 -4.31 -3.62
CA ARG A 140 12.64 -4.74 -4.23
C ARG A 140 12.73 -4.61 -5.77
N PRO A 141 13.66 -5.36 -6.41
CA PRO A 141 13.80 -5.34 -7.87
C PRO A 141 12.52 -5.80 -8.59
N ASP A 142 11.69 -6.61 -7.94
CA ASP A 142 10.39 -7.04 -8.40
C ASP A 142 9.46 -5.87 -8.73
N LEU A 143 9.53 -4.76 -7.99
CA LEU A 143 8.72 -3.57 -8.25
C LEU A 143 9.11 -2.83 -9.53
N LEU A 144 10.37 -2.96 -9.97
CA LEU A 144 10.82 -2.37 -11.24
C LEU A 144 10.41 -3.23 -12.44
N ALA A 145 10.41 -4.55 -12.28
CA ALA A 145 9.98 -5.48 -13.32
C ALA A 145 8.46 -5.47 -13.52
N GLY A 146 7.68 -5.26 -12.46
CA GLY A 146 6.22 -5.23 -12.47
C GLY A 146 5.61 -3.93 -12.99
N GLY A 147 6.37 -2.85 -13.06
CA GLY A 147 5.91 -1.55 -13.61
C GLY A 147 5.57 -1.59 -15.10
N ALA A 148 6.01 -2.64 -15.82
CA ALA A 148 5.64 -2.87 -17.22
C ALA A 148 4.38 -3.77 -17.39
N ALA A 149 3.89 -4.41 -16.31
CA ALA A 149 2.77 -5.37 -16.37
C ALA A 149 1.51 -4.93 -15.60
N GLY A 150 1.48 -3.73 -15.02
CA GLY A 150 0.41 -3.24 -14.15
C GLY A 150 -0.66 -2.38 -14.81
N GLY A 151 -1.01 -2.65 -16.07
CA GLY A 151 -1.97 -1.84 -16.82
C GLY A 151 -3.07 -2.62 -17.54
N GLN A 152 -3.59 -3.71 -16.95
CA GLN A 152 -4.79 -4.39 -17.47
C GLN A 152 -5.60 -5.00 -16.32
N ASP A 153 -6.21 -4.15 -15.50
CA ASP A 153 -7.47 -4.52 -14.88
C ASP A 153 -8.54 -4.29 -15.95
N SER A 154 -8.84 -5.34 -16.70
CA SER A 154 -9.99 -5.35 -17.61
C SER A 154 -11.25 -5.28 -16.75
N ASP A 155 -11.86 -4.10 -16.68
CA ASP A 155 -13.26 -3.94 -16.32
C ASP A 155 -14.08 -4.78 -17.31
N GLY A 156 -14.49 -5.96 -16.85
CA GLY A 156 -15.50 -6.77 -17.54
C GLY A 156 -16.85 -6.09 -17.37
N ALA A 157 -17.15 -5.15 -18.28
CA ALA A 157 -18.52 -4.76 -18.53
C ALA A 157 -19.16 -5.90 -19.34
N GLU A 158 -19.82 -6.82 -18.69
CA GLU A 158 -20.81 -7.69 -19.33
C GLU A 158 -22.07 -6.85 -19.55
N GLU A 159 -22.27 -6.45 -20.80
CA GLU A 159 -23.55 -5.93 -21.30
C GLU A 159 -24.56 -7.09 -21.29
N GLU A 160 -25.59 -6.97 -20.46
CA GLU A 160 -26.81 -7.78 -20.55
C GLU A 160 -27.54 -7.49 -21.88
N GLN A 161 -27.77 -8.54 -22.64
CA GLN A 161 -28.83 -8.60 -23.66
C GLN A 161 -29.99 -9.42 -23.11
#